data_299dd7b1933ac18037e8b77b35568c5f
#
_entry.id   299dd7b1933ac18037e8b77b35568c5f
#
_cell.length_a   1.000
_cell.length_b   1.000
_cell.length_c   1.000
_cell.angle_alpha   90.00
_cell.angle_beta   90.00
_cell.angle_gamma   90.00
#
_symmetry.space_group_name_H-M   'P 1'
#
loop_
_entity.id
_entity.type
_entity.pdbx_description
1 polymer ?
#
loop_
_entity_poly.entity_id
_entity_poly.type
_entity_poly.pdbx_seq_one_letter_code
_entity_poly.pdbx_strand_id
1 'polypeptide(L)'
;METKGYLHQIHPVLPVKQVIDALDFYVNRLGFKIGFADDSKKPRYAGVLRDGIEIHLQWHDAKEWELALDRPMLRIVTQNIEALYEEFSEKDVFHNHTLLRETAWGTKEFAFFDPFKNGLTFYRNA
;
A
#
# COMPACT_ATOMS: atom_id res chain seq x y z
N MET A 1 -12.66 -35.47 14.85
CA MET A 1 -12.68 -34.06 14.57
C MET A 1 -12.50 -33.79 13.07
N GLU A 2 -13.33 -32.98 12.53
CA GLU A 2 -13.28 -32.62 11.14
C GLU A 2 -12.33 -31.45 10.94
N THR A 3 -11.41 -31.58 10.02
CA THR A 3 -10.58 -30.44 9.60
C THR A 3 -10.89 -30.15 8.15
N LYS A 4 -11.32 -28.95 7.91
CA LYS A 4 -11.68 -28.50 6.58
C LYS A 4 -10.84 -27.28 6.23
N GLY A 5 -10.26 -27.27 5.02
CA GLY A 5 -9.54 -26.12 4.55
C GLY A 5 -10.46 -24.91 4.44
N TYR A 6 -9.98 -23.74 4.83
CA TYR A 6 -10.73 -22.50 4.67
C TYR A 6 -9.76 -21.37 4.36
N LEU A 7 -10.27 -20.35 3.68
CA LEU A 7 -9.48 -19.19 3.32
C LEU A 7 -9.49 -18.19 4.47
N HIS A 8 -8.32 -17.77 4.93
CA HIS A 8 -8.18 -16.94 6.13
C HIS A 8 -7.79 -15.50 5.84
N GLN A 9 -6.79 -15.30 5.03
CA GLN A 9 -6.30 -13.96 4.70
C GLN A 9 -5.83 -13.91 3.27
N ILE A 10 -5.73 -12.70 2.75
CA ILE A 10 -5.11 -12.45 1.46
C ILE A 10 -4.19 -11.24 1.61
N HIS A 11 -2.98 -11.34 1.07
CA HIS A 11 -2.01 -10.27 1.16
C HIS A 11 -1.63 -9.81 -0.24
N PRO A 12 -1.85 -8.53 -0.58
CA PRO A 12 -1.36 -8.01 -1.85
C PRO A 12 0.16 -7.98 -1.86
N VAL A 13 0.75 -8.26 -3.01
CA VAL A 13 2.19 -8.22 -3.22
C VAL A 13 2.47 -7.14 -4.26
N LEU A 14 3.17 -6.09 -3.87
CA LEU A 14 3.44 -4.96 -4.73
C LEU A 14 4.86 -5.05 -5.28
N PRO A 15 5.05 -4.84 -6.60
CA PRO A 15 6.39 -4.81 -7.18
C PRO A 15 7.09 -3.50 -6.82
N VAL A 16 8.36 -3.60 -6.43
CA VAL A 16 9.17 -2.43 -6.11
C VAL A 16 10.57 -2.63 -6.70
N LYS A 17 11.24 -1.51 -7.01
CA LYS A 17 12.62 -1.57 -7.51
C LYS A 17 13.61 -1.79 -6.39
N GLN A 18 13.33 -1.27 -5.21
CA GLN A 18 14.17 -1.43 -4.04
C GLN A 18 13.30 -1.56 -2.81
N VAL A 19 13.40 -2.71 -2.15
CA VAL A 19 12.57 -2.97 -0.98
C VAL A 19 12.92 -2.02 0.17
N ILE A 20 14.21 -1.66 0.31
CA ILE A 20 14.62 -0.73 1.37
C ILE A 20 13.95 0.63 1.22
N ASP A 21 13.86 1.16 -0.01
CA ASP A 21 13.19 2.43 -0.24
C ASP A 21 11.69 2.33 -0.03
N ALA A 22 11.10 1.20 -0.41
CA ALA A 22 9.70 0.95 -0.14
C ALA A 22 9.42 0.90 1.36
N LEU A 23 10.26 0.21 2.12
CA LEU A 23 10.11 0.17 3.57
C LEU A 23 10.19 1.56 4.19
N ASP A 24 11.09 2.40 3.72
CA ASP A 24 11.18 3.77 4.20
C ASP A 24 9.85 4.51 3.98
N PHE A 25 9.28 4.38 2.79
CA PHE A 25 8.03 5.04 2.46
C PHE A 25 6.87 4.54 3.33
N TYR A 26 6.68 3.22 3.36
CA TYR A 26 5.53 2.65 4.09
C TYR A 26 5.66 2.83 5.60
N VAL A 27 6.86 2.73 6.15
CA VAL A 27 7.07 2.87 7.59
C VAL A 27 7.08 4.33 8.01
N ASN A 28 7.93 5.14 7.38
CA ASN A 28 8.17 6.49 7.86
C ASN A 28 7.11 7.49 7.39
N ARG A 29 6.48 7.25 6.25
CA ARG A 29 5.46 8.17 5.76
C ARG A 29 4.05 7.67 6.00
N LEU A 30 3.80 6.37 5.85
CA LEU A 30 2.44 5.85 5.99
C LEU A 30 2.15 5.22 7.35
N GLY A 31 3.14 5.13 8.22
CA GLY A 31 2.91 4.66 9.59
C GLY A 31 2.79 3.15 9.73
N PHE A 32 3.23 2.38 8.74
CA PHE A 32 3.26 0.93 8.86
C PHE A 32 4.44 0.48 9.72
N LYS A 33 4.38 -0.76 10.18
CA LYS A 33 5.48 -1.42 10.86
C LYS A 33 6.01 -2.54 9.99
N ILE A 34 7.31 -2.84 10.11
CA ILE A 34 7.87 -3.99 9.42
C ILE A 34 7.42 -5.25 10.16
N GLY A 35 6.73 -6.14 9.46
CA GLY A 35 6.35 -7.44 10.01
C GLY A 35 7.44 -8.46 9.84
N PHE A 36 8.08 -8.46 8.67
CA PHE A 36 9.21 -9.35 8.38
C PHE A 36 9.97 -8.82 7.16
N ALA A 37 11.20 -9.28 7.03
CA ALA A 37 12.00 -9.06 5.83
C ALA A 37 12.90 -10.27 5.65
N ASP A 38 13.16 -10.67 4.41
CA ASP A 38 13.96 -11.87 4.13
C ASP A 38 15.44 -11.64 4.42
N ASP A 39 15.89 -10.39 4.42
CA ASP A 39 17.26 -10.04 4.76
C ASP A 39 17.26 -8.65 5.40
N SER A 40 18.07 -8.46 6.42
CA SER A 40 18.10 -7.20 7.15
C SER A 40 18.85 -6.09 6.41
N LYS A 41 19.76 -6.44 5.52
CA LYS A 41 20.59 -5.46 4.81
C LYS A 41 20.18 -5.24 3.38
N LYS A 42 19.82 -6.30 2.66
CA LYS A 42 19.39 -6.23 1.27
C LYS A 42 18.11 -7.01 1.08
N PRO A 43 17.01 -6.54 1.63
CA PRO A 43 15.76 -7.27 1.51
C PRO A 43 15.27 -7.29 0.07
N ARG A 44 14.75 -8.44 -0.34
CA ARG A 44 14.08 -8.61 -1.62
C ARG A 44 12.60 -8.88 -1.46
N TYR A 45 12.18 -9.18 -0.25
CA TYR A 45 10.78 -9.41 0.07
C TYR A 45 10.54 -9.00 1.53
N ALA A 46 9.51 -8.23 1.75
CA ALA A 46 9.18 -7.78 3.10
C ALA A 46 7.67 -7.64 3.25
N GLY A 47 7.21 -7.69 4.48
CA GLY A 47 5.82 -7.43 4.80
C GLY A 47 5.70 -6.28 5.77
N VAL A 48 4.74 -5.40 5.54
CA VAL A 48 4.45 -4.26 6.40
C VAL A 48 3.01 -4.33 6.88
N LEU A 49 2.78 -3.88 8.11
CA LEU A 49 1.47 -3.96 8.75
C LEU A 49 1.07 -2.62 9.35
N ARG A 50 -0.19 -2.29 9.18
CA ARG A 50 -0.82 -1.18 9.92
C ARG A 50 -2.27 -1.55 10.17
N ASP A 51 -2.68 -1.45 11.43
CA ASP A 51 -4.03 -1.84 11.86
C ASP A 51 -4.31 -3.28 11.42
N GLY A 52 -5.33 -3.54 10.67
CA GLY A 52 -5.62 -4.88 10.18
C GLY A 52 -5.09 -5.17 8.78
N ILE A 53 -4.20 -4.33 8.25
CA ILE A 53 -3.73 -4.43 6.87
C ILE A 53 -2.31 -4.94 6.82
N GLU A 54 -2.06 -5.92 5.96
CA GLU A 54 -0.72 -6.42 5.68
C GLU A 54 -0.48 -6.36 4.18
N ILE A 55 0.62 -5.72 3.80
CA ILE A 55 1.03 -5.54 2.40
C ILE A 55 2.43 -6.10 2.25
N HIS A 56 2.67 -6.87 1.19
CA HIS A 56 3.98 -7.42 0.88
C HIS A 56 4.63 -6.61 -0.23
N LEU A 57 5.95 -6.47 -0.15
CA LEU A 57 6.76 -5.71 -1.08
C LEU A 57 7.78 -6.66 -1.68
N GLN A 58 7.80 -6.79 -2.99
CA GLN A 58 8.66 -7.75 -3.68
C GLN A 58 9.55 -7.04 -4.70
N TRP A 59 10.84 -7.32 -4.62
CA TRP A 59 11.78 -6.79 -5.60
C TRP A 59 11.53 -7.37 -6.98
N HIS A 60 11.54 -6.49 -7.98
CA HIS A 60 11.48 -6.87 -9.39
C HIS A 60 12.68 -6.23 -10.09
N ASP A 61 13.31 -6.96 -11.01
CA ASP A 61 14.54 -6.50 -11.63
C ASP A 61 14.29 -5.38 -12.66
N ALA A 62 15.39 -4.78 -13.12
CA ALA A 62 15.32 -3.63 -14.02
C ALA A 62 14.61 -3.96 -15.33
N LYS A 63 14.74 -5.21 -15.81
CA LYS A 63 14.12 -5.59 -17.07
C LYS A 63 12.60 -5.55 -17.00
N GLU A 64 12.04 -5.93 -15.85
CA GLU A 64 10.61 -5.88 -15.67
C GLU A 64 10.08 -4.44 -15.69
N TRP A 65 10.88 -3.48 -15.22
CA TRP A 65 10.49 -2.09 -15.19
C TRP A 65 10.57 -1.44 -16.56
N GLU A 66 11.27 -2.03 -17.52
CA GLU A 66 11.29 -1.56 -18.89
C GLU A 66 10.03 -1.94 -19.66
N LEU A 67 9.27 -2.90 -19.16
CA LEU A 67 8.01 -3.30 -19.78
C LEU A 67 6.91 -2.31 -19.42
N ALA A 68 6.05 -2.01 -20.40
CA ALA A 68 4.93 -1.10 -20.20
C ALA A 68 3.76 -1.86 -19.53
N LEU A 69 3.95 -2.30 -18.31
CA LEU A 69 2.95 -3.04 -17.55
C LEU A 69 2.25 -2.12 -16.56
N ASP A 70 0.98 -2.35 -16.37
CA ASP A 70 0.23 -1.64 -15.35
C ASP A 70 0.70 -2.06 -13.96
N ARG A 71 0.72 -1.10 -13.04
CA ARG A 71 1.01 -1.38 -11.65
C ARG A 71 -0.30 -1.61 -10.89
N PRO A 72 -0.26 -2.41 -9.83
CA PRO A 72 -1.48 -2.67 -9.06
C PRO A 72 -2.03 -1.41 -8.39
N MET A 73 -3.33 -1.42 -8.19
CA MET A 73 -4.04 -0.40 -7.45
C MET A 73 -4.74 -1.08 -6.29
N LEU A 74 -4.42 -0.66 -5.08
CA LEU A 74 -5.10 -1.18 -3.89
C LEU A 74 -6.23 -0.26 -3.51
N ARG A 75 -7.35 -0.85 -3.13
CA ARG A 75 -8.47 -0.11 -2.54
C ARG A 75 -8.59 -0.54 -1.09
N ILE A 76 -8.33 0.37 -0.19
CA ILE A 76 -8.24 0.09 1.24
C ILE A 76 -9.43 0.73 1.93
N VAL A 77 -10.29 -0.10 2.51
CA VAL A 77 -11.44 0.39 3.27
C VAL A 77 -10.93 1.03 4.55
N THR A 78 -11.35 2.26 4.81
CA THR A 78 -10.77 3.10 5.84
C THR A 78 -11.87 3.62 6.77
N GLN A 79 -11.64 3.51 8.07
CA GLN A 79 -12.46 4.18 9.05
C GLN A 79 -11.83 5.54 9.37
N ASN A 80 -12.68 6.53 9.62
CA ASN A 80 -12.22 7.87 9.96
C ASN A 80 -11.29 8.45 8.90
N ILE A 81 -11.76 8.44 7.66
CA ILE A 81 -10.94 8.81 6.51
C ILE A 81 -10.47 10.27 6.56
N GLU A 82 -11.24 11.15 7.18
CA GLU A 82 -10.86 12.56 7.32
C GLU A 82 -9.57 12.69 8.14
N ALA A 83 -9.45 11.93 9.22
CA ALA A 83 -8.24 11.96 10.04
C ALA A 83 -7.05 11.36 9.31
N LEU A 84 -7.27 10.30 8.52
CA LEU A 84 -6.18 9.71 7.74
C LEU A 84 -5.70 10.66 6.65
N TYR A 85 -6.63 11.33 5.98
CA TYR A 85 -6.28 12.33 4.97
C TYR A 85 -5.42 13.43 5.59
N GLU A 86 -5.80 13.92 6.75
CA GLU A 86 -5.03 14.95 7.45
C GLU A 86 -3.65 14.44 7.86
N GLU A 87 -3.57 13.21 8.37
CA GLU A 87 -2.30 12.59 8.74
C GLU A 87 -1.34 12.56 7.54
N PHE A 88 -1.81 12.04 6.40
CA PHE A 88 -0.97 11.89 5.22
C PHE A 88 -0.66 13.22 4.53
N SER A 89 -1.49 14.25 4.73
CA SER A 89 -1.24 15.56 4.15
C SER A 89 0.08 16.18 4.64
N GLU A 90 0.59 15.72 5.77
CA GLU A 90 1.82 16.22 6.36
C GLU A 90 3.03 15.32 6.04
N LYS A 91 2.85 14.29 5.22
CA LYS A 91 3.90 13.28 4.97
C LYS A 91 4.54 13.39 3.59
N ASP A 92 4.18 14.39 2.81
CA ASP A 92 4.72 14.60 1.46
C ASP A 92 4.51 13.38 0.55
N VAL A 93 3.28 12.85 0.58
CA VAL A 93 2.91 11.72 -0.26
C VAL A 93 1.84 12.07 -1.29
N PHE A 94 1.23 13.23 -1.18
CA PHE A 94 0.15 13.65 -2.08
C PHE A 94 0.69 14.13 -3.42
N HIS A 95 -0.08 13.85 -4.46
CA HIS A 95 0.15 14.40 -5.79
C HIS A 95 -0.72 15.64 -5.98
N ASN A 96 -0.52 16.34 -7.11
CA ASN A 96 -1.27 17.57 -7.40
C ASN A 96 -2.79 17.35 -7.40
N HIS A 97 -3.24 16.14 -7.73
CA HIS A 97 -4.66 15.83 -7.81
C HIS A 97 -5.19 15.06 -6.61
N THR A 98 -4.36 14.83 -5.58
CA THR A 98 -4.81 14.13 -4.39
C THR A 98 -5.75 15.04 -3.59
N LEU A 99 -7.00 14.61 -3.46
CA LEU A 99 -8.01 15.38 -2.77
C LEU A 99 -9.03 14.41 -2.18
N LEU A 100 -9.41 14.64 -0.93
CA LEU A 100 -10.50 13.89 -0.32
C LEU A 100 -11.82 14.36 -0.93
N ARG A 101 -12.56 13.46 -1.57
CA ARG A 101 -13.76 13.84 -2.30
C ARG A 101 -14.82 12.74 -2.24
N GLU A 102 -16.05 13.14 -2.42
CA GLU A 102 -17.15 12.22 -2.63
C GLU A 102 -17.23 11.89 -4.12
N THR A 103 -17.50 10.61 -4.41
CA THR A 103 -17.55 10.13 -5.79
C THR A 103 -18.99 9.94 -6.24
N ALA A 104 -19.18 9.85 -7.57
CA ALA A 104 -20.48 9.57 -8.14
C ALA A 104 -20.97 8.15 -7.82
N TRP A 105 -20.06 7.26 -7.43
CA TRP A 105 -20.42 5.86 -7.13
C TRP A 105 -20.61 5.60 -5.64
N GLY A 106 -20.74 6.64 -4.84
CA GLY A 106 -21.17 6.48 -3.45
C GLY A 106 -20.08 6.22 -2.43
N THR A 107 -18.86 6.69 -2.70
CA THR A 107 -17.77 6.59 -1.73
C THR A 107 -17.19 7.96 -1.43
N LYS A 108 -16.43 8.05 -0.33
CA LYS A 108 -15.56 9.18 -0.04
C LYS A 108 -14.14 8.65 -0.04
N GLU A 109 -13.25 9.25 -0.84
CA GLU A 109 -11.93 8.66 -1.06
C GLU A 109 -10.87 9.67 -1.43
N PHE A 110 -9.61 9.27 -1.23
CA PHE A 110 -8.44 9.95 -1.75
C PHE A 110 -7.40 8.91 -2.14
N ALA A 111 -6.49 9.28 -3.03
CA ALA A 111 -5.53 8.34 -3.58
C ALA A 111 -4.19 9.02 -3.87
N PHE A 112 -3.13 8.21 -3.81
CA PHE A 112 -1.81 8.61 -4.28
C PHE A 112 -1.03 7.36 -4.68
N PHE A 113 0.16 7.55 -5.23
CA PHE A 113 1.02 6.45 -5.62
C PHE A 113 2.20 6.33 -4.66
N ASP A 114 2.67 5.10 -4.45
CA ASP A 114 3.94 4.92 -3.77
C ASP A 114 5.10 5.29 -4.73
N PRO A 115 6.37 5.28 -4.28
CA PRO A 115 7.48 5.67 -5.15
C PRO A 115 7.66 4.81 -6.39
N PHE A 116 7.01 3.65 -6.46
CA PHE A 116 7.12 2.71 -7.57
C PHE A 116 5.83 2.64 -8.40
N LYS A 117 4.96 3.65 -8.24
CA LYS A 117 3.72 3.81 -8.98
C LYS A 117 2.65 2.77 -8.67
N ASN A 118 2.78 2.07 -7.55
CA ASN A 118 1.68 1.28 -7.05
C ASN A 118 0.62 2.22 -6.49
N GLY A 119 -0.63 2.05 -6.88
CA GLY A 119 -1.70 2.94 -6.49
C GLY A 119 -2.29 2.57 -5.14
N LEU A 120 -2.56 3.57 -4.32
CA LEU A 120 -3.19 3.38 -3.02
C LEU A 120 -4.40 4.30 -2.94
N THR A 121 -5.58 3.70 -2.89
CA THR A 121 -6.83 4.42 -2.70
C THR A 121 -7.38 4.07 -1.33
N PHE A 122 -7.66 5.10 -0.56
CA PHE A 122 -8.28 4.95 0.76
C PHE A 122 -9.72 5.43 0.64
N TYR A 123 -10.69 4.63 1.09
CA TYR A 123 -12.08 5.00 0.89
C TYR A 123 -13.00 4.44 1.96
N ARG A 124 -14.17 5.04 2.07
CA ARG A 124 -15.31 4.50 2.80
C ARG A 124 -16.55 4.70 1.96
N ASN A 125 -17.57 3.92 2.25
CA ASN A 125 -18.88 4.18 1.66
C ASN A 125 -19.43 5.50 2.20
N ALA A 126 -20.01 6.28 1.34
CA ALA A 126 -20.55 7.58 1.71
C ALA A 126 -21.86 7.44 2.49
#